data_ca140fe8d4feb0c993a666b1b85e7de9
#
_entry.id   ca140fe8d4feb0c993a666b1b85e7de9
#
_cell.length_a   1.000
_cell.length_b   1.000
_cell.length_c   1.000
_cell.angle_alpha   90.00
_cell.angle_beta   90.00
_cell.angle_gamma   90.00
#
_symmetry.space_group_name_H-M   'P 1'
#
loop_
_entity.id
_entity.type
_entity.pdbx_description
1 polymer ?
#
loop_
_entity_poly.entity_id
_entity_poly.type
_entity_poly.pdbx_seq_one_letter_code
_entity_poly.pdbx_strand_id
1 'polypeptide(L)'
;KYALEMSQEEVNEKNLKFSNAQFIDLNKQKKIAGYACIGNKVTYANSEKADFYYTPDLLPPSDNFNAMFPNLKGVPLEYEVKSNPSMTMRFVATLVDNMVIDSKIFIIPIDYKIVTKEELNKLK
;
A
#
# COMPACT_ATOMS: atom_id res chain seq x y z
N LYS A 1 -7.95 11.97 21.48
CA LYS A 1 -7.53 11.25 20.27
C LYS A 1 -8.28 11.77 19.06
N TYR A 2 -7.61 11.86 17.94
CA TYR A 2 -8.17 12.39 16.69
C TYR A 2 -8.09 11.36 15.57
N ALA A 3 -9.13 11.32 14.72
CA ALA A 3 -9.14 10.55 13.48
C ALA A 3 -9.20 11.54 12.32
N LEU A 4 -8.27 11.42 11.37
CA LEU A 4 -8.20 12.30 10.21
C LEU A 4 -9.17 11.84 9.14
N GLU A 5 -10.08 12.71 8.72
CA GLU A 5 -10.97 12.48 7.60
C GLU A 5 -10.41 13.18 6.36
N MET A 6 -10.29 12.42 5.26
CA MET A 6 -9.82 12.96 3.98
C MET A 6 -10.93 12.86 2.94
N SER A 7 -11.08 13.90 2.13
CA SER A 7 -12.01 13.86 1.00
C SER A 7 -11.48 12.92 -0.09
N GLN A 8 -12.35 12.50 -1.01
CA GLN A 8 -11.94 11.69 -2.15
C GLN A 8 -10.92 12.42 -3.02
N GLU A 9 -11.06 13.74 -3.16
CA GLU A 9 -10.10 14.57 -3.89
C GLU A 9 -8.72 14.56 -3.24
N GLU A 10 -8.65 14.68 -1.92
CA GLU A 10 -7.39 14.63 -1.18
C GLU A 10 -6.71 13.27 -1.34
N VAL A 11 -7.46 12.17 -1.29
CA VAL A 11 -6.94 10.83 -1.49
C VAL A 11 -6.41 10.66 -2.92
N ASN A 12 -7.17 11.11 -3.92
CA ASN A 12 -6.75 11.04 -5.32
C ASN A 12 -5.47 11.83 -5.56
N GLU A 13 -5.37 13.03 -5.01
CA GLU A 13 -4.17 13.87 -5.14
C GLU A 13 -2.96 13.20 -4.50
N LYS A 14 -3.11 12.64 -3.33
CA LYS A 14 -2.03 11.91 -2.65
C LYS A 14 -1.54 10.71 -3.47
N ASN A 15 -2.44 10.07 -4.21
CA ASN A 15 -2.14 8.86 -4.97
C ASN A 15 -1.73 9.13 -6.42
N LEU A 16 -1.72 10.40 -6.87
CA LEU A 16 -1.38 10.74 -8.26
C LEU A 16 0.00 10.23 -8.69
N LYS A 17 0.97 10.24 -7.80
CA LYS A 17 2.31 9.78 -8.12
C LYS A 17 2.37 8.30 -8.49
N PHE A 18 1.37 7.51 -8.10
CA PHE A 18 1.32 6.08 -8.40
C PHE A 18 0.51 5.77 -9.67
N SER A 19 -0.14 6.77 -10.27
CA SER A 19 -0.87 6.59 -11.51
C SER A 19 0.10 6.24 -12.65
N ASN A 20 -0.40 5.50 -13.64
CA ASN A 20 0.40 5.07 -14.80
C ASN A 20 1.64 4.24 -14.42
N ALA A 21 1.58 3.52 -13.29
CA ALA A 21 2.66 2.62 -12.90
C ALA A 21 2.81 1.50 -13.93
N GLN A 22 4.06 1.19 -14.29
CA GLN A 22 4.39 0.11 -15.21
C GLN A 22 5.17 -0.98 -14.47
N PHE A 23 4.85 -2.23 -14.78
CA PHE A 23 5.48 -3.38 -14.14
C PHE A 23 6.32 -4.15 -15.15
N ILE A 24 7.53 -4.50 -14.74
CA ILE A 24 8.45 -5.30 -15.56
C ILE A 24 8.84 -6.53 -14.76
N ASP A 25 8.68 -7.72 -15.35
CA ASP A 25 9.08 -8.98 -14.73
C ASP A 25 10.61 -9.04 -14.66
N LEU A 26 11.13 -9.35 -13.47
CA LEU A 26 12.57 -9.48 -13.25
C LEU A 26 13.09 -10.90 -13.46
N ASN A 27 12.22 -11.85 -13.80
CA ASN A 27 12.55 -13.29 -13.90
C ASN A 27 13.19 -13.84 -12.62
N LYS A 28 12.75 -13.32 -11.47
CA LYS A 28 13.20 -13.74 -10.16
C LYS A 28 12.02 -14.27 -9.36
N GLN A 29 12.27 -15.28 -8.54
CA GLN A 29 11.27 -15.86 -7.67
C GLN A 29 11.89 -16.12 -6.31
N LYS A 30 11.11 -16.00 -5.26
CA LYS A 30 11.50 -16.43 -3.94
C LYS A 30 10.27 -16.73 -3.08
N LYS A 31 10.49 -17.43 -1.98
CA LYS A 31 9.43 -17.77 -1.05
C LYS A 31 9.42 -16.77 0.11
N ILE A 32 8.28 -16.17 0.39
CA ILE A 32 8.12 -15.21 1.48
C ILE A 32 6.88 -15.62 2.27
N ALA A 33 7.01 -15.77 3.58
CA ALA A 33 5.91 -16.16 4.48
C ALA A 33 5.16 -17.40 3.99
N GLY A 34 5.86 -18.35 3.36
CA GLY A 34 5.27 -19.59 2.85
C GLY A 34 4.68 -19.50 1.43
N TYR A 35 4.68 -18.32 0.80
CA TYR A 35 4.13 -18.11 -0.54
C TYR A 35 5.21 -17.98 -1.59
N ALA A 36 4.99 -18.60 -2.76
CA ALA A 36 5.85 -18.39 -3.91
C ALA A 36 5.60 -17.00 -4.48
N CYS A 37 6.63 -16.16 -4.52
CA CYS A 37 6.52 -14.78 -4.96
C CYS A 37 7.32 -14.53 -6.22
N ILE A 38 6.80 -13.64 -7.07
CA ILE A 38 7.39 -13.24 -8.34
C ILE A 38 7.97 -11.84 -8.17
N GLY A 39 9.22 -11.66 -8.61
CA GLY A 39 9.90 -10.36 -8.60
C GLY A 39 9.51 -9.49 -9.78
N ASN A 40 9.16 -8.27 -9.50
CA ASN A 40 8.85 -7.25 -10.50
C ASN A 40 9.51 -5.93 -10.14
N LYS A 41 9.71 -5.10 -11.16
CA LYS A 41 10.09 -3.71 -10.97
C LYS A 41 8.92 -2.82 -11.35
N VAL A 42 8.54 -1.91 -10.46
CA VAL A 42 7.53 -0.90 -10.76
C VAL A 42 8.24 0.41 -11.12
N THR A 43 7.75 1.07 -12.18
CA THR A 43 8.20 2.40 -12.59
C THR A 43 7.01 3.33 -12.55
N TYR A 44 7.12 4.42 -11.82
CA TYR A 44 6.07 5.42 -11.68
C TYR A 44 6.25 6.57 -12.68
N ALA A 45 5.20 7.37 -12.86
CA ALA A 45 5.20 8.49 -13.80
C ALA A 45 6.32 9.52 -13.53
N ASN A 46 6.75 9.68 -12.27
CA ASN A 46 7.85 10.56 -11.89
C ASN A 46 9.24 9.91 -12.07
N SER A 47 9.31 8.78 -12.75
CA SER A 47 10.53 7.99 -13.00
C SER A 47 11.11 7.30 -11.76
N GLU A 48 10.44 7.32 -10.62
CA GLU A 48 10.83 6.52 -9.48
C GLU A 48 10.63 5.04 -9.79
N LYS A 49 11.58 4.21 -9.38
CA LYS A 49 11.56 2.77 -9.61
C LYS A 49 11.79 2.02 -8.31
N ALA A 50 11.17 0.87 -8.18
CA ALA A 50 11.37 0.01 -7.02
C ALA A 50 11.14 -1.45 -7.39
N ASP A 51 11.93 -2.34 -6.81
CA ASP A 51 11.72 -3.77 -6.94
C ASP A 51 10.77 -4.25 -5.85
N PHE A 52 9.89 -5.18 -6.18
CA PHE A 52 9.00 -5.78 -5.21
C PHE A 52 8.73 -7.23 -5.57
N TYR A 53 8.26 -7.99 -4.58
CA TYR A 53 7.86 -9.38 -4.78
C TYR A 53 6.42 -9.55 -4.35
N TYR A 54 5.61 -10.18 -5.19
CA TYR A 54 4.21 -10.40 -4.89
C TYR A 54 3.83 -11.86 -5.14
N THR A 55 2.77 -12.32 -4.48
CA THR A 55 2.22 -13.65 -4.73
C THR A 55 0.89 -13.56 -5.46
N PRO A 56 0.72 -14.27 -6.59
CA PRO A 56 -0.57 -14.39 -7.26
C PRO A 56 -1.52 -15.36 -6.56
N ASP A 57 -1.04 -16.10 -5.55
CA ASP A 57 -1.86 -17.06 -4.81
C ASP A 57 -2.82 -16.39 -3.82
N LEU A 58 -2.60 -15.11 -3.54
CA LEU A 58 -3.50 -14.28 -2.73
C LEU A 58 -4.11 -13.24 -3.64
N LEU A 59 -5.42 -13.30 -3.86
CA LEU A 59 -6.13 -12.35 -4.70
C LEU A 59 -7.07 -11.50 -3.85
N PRO A 60 -6.79 -10.18 -3.76
CA PRO A 60 -7.71 -9.28 -3.08
C PRO A 60 -9.01 -9.12 -3.90
N PRO A 61 -10.11 -8.72 -3.26
CA PRO A 61 -11.40 -8.57 -3.95
C PRO A 61 -11.43 -7.42 -4.96
N SER A 62 -10.43 -6.54 -4.95
CA SER A 62 -10.32 -5.39 -5.85
C SER A 62 -8.90 -5.28 -6.38
N ASP A 63 -8.77 -4.97 -7.67
CA ASP A 63 -7.45 -4.75 -8.29
C ASP A 63 -6.76 -3.48 -7.80
N ASN A 64 -7.48 -2.60 -7.15
CA ASN A 64 -6.98 -1.31 -6.67
C ASN A 64 -6.94 -1.23 -5.14
N PHE A 65 -6.73 -2.37 -4.48
CA PHE A 65 -6.63 -2.43 -3.02
C PHE A 65 -5.43 -1.65 -2.46
N ASN A 66 -4.41 -1.46 -3.27
CA ASN A 66 -3.20 -0.74 -2.88
C ASN A 66 -2.80 0.22 -4.00
N ALA A 67 -2.83 1.51 -3.70
CA ALA A 67 -2.55 2.56 -4.67
C ALA A 67 -1.13 2.52 -5.24
N MET A 68 -0.17 1.98 -4.50
CA MET A 68 1.22 1.85 -4.97
C MET A 68 1.35 0.81 -6.10
N PHE A 69 0.42 -0.12 -6.19
CA PHE A 69 0.47 -1.22 -7.16
C PHE A 69 -0.87 -1.32 -7.88
N PRO A 70 -1.22 -0.31 -8.71
CA PRO A 70 -2.51 -0.32 -9.40
C PRO A 70 -2.61 -1.51 -10.36
N ASN A 71 -3.75 -2.20 -10.33
CA ASN A 71 -4.07 -3.36 -11.17
C ASN A 71 -3.17 -4.59 -10.94
N LEU A 72 -2.45 -4.66 -9.85
CA LEU A 72 -1.65 -5.84 -9.52
C LEU A 72 -2.56 -7.03 -9.23
N LYS A 73 -2.30 -8.17 -9.85
CA LYS A 73 -3.05 -9.43 -9.66
C LYS A 73 -2.37 -10.30 -8.61
N GLY A 74 -2.40 -9.87 -7.38
CA GLY A 74 -1.78 -10.54 -6.25
C GLY A 74 -1.55 -9.60 -5.10
N VAL A 75 -0.82 -10.07 -4.10
CA VAL A 75 -0.50 -9.29 -2.91
C VAL A 75 1.02 -9.13 -2.78
N PRO A 76 1.54 -7.90 -2.72
CA PRO A 76 2.97 -7.70 -2.49
C PRO A 76 3.34 -8.10 -1.06
N LEU A 77 4.35 -8.94 -0.93
CA LEU A 77 4.85 -9.41 0.37
C LEU A 77 6.23 -8.85 0.70
N GLU A 78 6.90 -8.24 -0.26
CA GLU A 78 8.14 -7.50 -0.03
C GLU A 78 8.14 -6.30 -0.96
N TYR A 79 8.27 -5.10 -0.40
CA TYR A 79 8.27 -3.87 -1.18
C TYR A 79 8.96 -2.75 -0.43
N GLU A 80 9.30 -1.69 -1.14
CA GLU A 80 9.97 -0.52 -0.58
C GLU A 80 9.03 0.68 -0.60
N VAL A 81 9.09 1.49 0.45
CA VAL A 81 8.38 2.76 0.54
C VAL A 81 9.40 3.86 0.78
N LYS A 82 9.40 4.84 -0.11
CA LYS A 82 10.25 6.02 0.04
C LYS A 82 9.51 7.05 0.88
N SER A 83 9.91 7.18 2.15
CA SER A 83 9.22 8.08 3.09
C SER A 83 9.64 9.53 2.93
N ASN A 84 10.88 9.78 2.45
CA ASN A 84 11.38 11.11 2.08
C ASN A 84 12.59 10.91 1.13
N PRO A 85 13.16 11.99 0.54
CA PRO A 85 14.25 11.82 -0.42
C PRO A 85 15.48 11.08 0.09
N SER A 86 15.68 11.05 1.40
CA SER A 86 16.87 10.41 2.01
C SER A 86 16.58 9.09 2.72
N MET A 87 15.31 8.66 2.79
CA MET A 87 14.91 7.48 3.54
C MET A 87 14.00 6.56 2.74
N THR A 88 14.42 5.31 2.59
CA THR A 88 13.63 4.24 2.00
C THR A 88 13.41 3.16 3.04
N MET A 89 12.16 2.74 3.21
CA MET A 89 11.82 1.64 4.11
C MET A 89 11.48 0.40 3.29
N ARG A 90 11.97 -0.76 3.73
CA ARG A 90 11.66 -2.03 3.10
C ARG A 90 10.78 -2.84 4.02
N PHE A 91 9.66 -3.29 3.49
CA PHE A 91 8.70 -4.13 4.21
C PHE A 91 8.76 -5.55 3.68
N VAL A 92 8.89 -6.51 4.57
CA VAL A 92 8.88 -7.94 4.22
C VAL A 92 7.89 -8.63 5.14
N ALA A 93 6.94 -9.35 4.55
CA ALA A 93 5.97 -10.11 5.34
C ALA A 93 6.67 -11.29 6.03
N THR A 94 6.41 -11.47 7.31
CA THR A 94 6.91 -12.61 8.08
C THR A 94 5.84 -13.66 8.30
N LEU A 95 4.58 -13.26 8.30
CA LEU A 95 3.42 -14.14 8.49
C LEU A 95 2.24 -13.60 7.71
N VAL A 96 1.53 -14.47 7.04
CA VAL A 96 0.26 -14.15 6.37
C VAL A 96 -0.81 -15.09 6.93
N ASP A 97 -1.87 -14.52 7.45
CA ASP A 97 -2.98 -15.26 8.03
C ASP A 97 -4.28 -14.88 7.30
N ASN A 98 -4.94 -15.86 6.70
CA ASN A 98 -6.20 -15.68 5.97
C ASN A 98 -7.42 -15.79 6.88
N MET A 99 -7.35 -15.27 8.08
CA MET A 99 -8.47 -15.32 9.03
C MET A 99 -9.58 -14.32 8.64
N VAL A 100 -10.78 -14.64 9.07
CA VAL A 100 -11.90 -13.70 8.96
C VAL A 100 -11.67 -12.56 9.93
N ILE A 101 -11.71 -11.34 9.42
CA ILE A 101 -11.51 -10.13 10.22
C ILE A 101 -12.88 -9.52 10.53
N ASP A 102 -13.13 -9.23 11.81
CA ASP A 102 -14.34 -8.53 12.22
C ASP A 102 -14.31 -7.10 11.66
N SER A 103 -15.39 -6.72 10.95
CA SER A 103 -15.50 -5.39 10.35
C SER A 103 -15.44 -4.26 11.39
N LYS A 104 -15.68 -4.56 12.66
CA LYS A 104 -15.59 -3.57 13.74
C LYS A 104 -14.21 -2.93 13.88
N ILE A 105 -13.15 -3.60 13.45
CA ILE A 105 -11.80 -3.02 13.50
C ILE A 105 -11.64 -1.81 12.57
N PHE A 106 -12.52 -1.68 11.56
CA PHE A 106 -12.50 -0.55 10.63
C PHE A 106 -13.41 0.61 11.06
N ILE A 107 -14.07 0.48 12.21
CA ILE A 107 -14.93 1.53 12.75
C ILE A 107 -14.07 2.42 13.66
N ILE A 108 -14.17 3.73 13.44
CA ILE A 108 -13.47 4.69 14.29
C ILE A 108 -14.06 4.63 15.69
N PRO A 109 -13.24 4.39 16.74
CA PRO A 109 -13.75 4.36 18.13
C PRO A 109 -14.46 5.66 18.49
N ILE A 110 -15.51 5.55 19.30
CA ILE A 110 -16.37 6.67 19.70
C ILE A 110 -15.61 7.77 20.45
N ASP A 111 -14.51 7.44 21.14
CA ASP A 111 -13.67 8.38 21.85
C ASP A 111 -12.70 9.18 20.95
N TYR A 112 -12.70 8.89 19.64
CA TYR A 112 -11.92 9.63 18.65
C TYR A 112 -12.76 10.79 18.12
N LYS A 113 -12.13 11.97 18.03
CA LYS A 113 -12.73 13.12 17.35
C LYS A 113 -12.33 13.11 15.88
N ILE A 114 -13.31 13.08 15.00
CA ILE A 114 -13.06 13.14 13.55
C ILE A 114 -12.75 14.58 13.16
N VAL A 115 -11.59 14.79 12.54
CA VAL A 115 -11.14 16.13 12.10
C VAL A 115 -10.68 16.11 10.66
N THR A 116 -10.75 17.28 10.01
CA THR A 116 -10.15 17.48 8.69
C THR A 116 -8.66 17.76 8.85
N LYS A 117 -7.93 17.72 7.74
CA LYS A 117 -6.50 18.06 7.73
C LYS A 117 -6.25 19.50 8.23
N GLU A 118 -7.11 20.44 7.83
CA GLU A 118 -7.00 21.82 8.28
C GLU A 118 -7.20 21.96 9.78
N GLU A 119 -8.21 21.30 10.32
CA GLU A 119 -8.46 21.30 11.76
C GLU A 119 -7.31 20.68 12.54
N LEU A 120 -6.74 19.58 12.04
CA LEU A 120 -5.59 18.93 12.66
C LEU A 120 -4.38 19.87 12.70
N ASN A 121 -4.12 20.59 11.62
CA ASN A 121 -3.00 21.53 11.54
C ASN A 121 -3.16 22.69 12.52
N LYS A 122 -4.38 23.12 12.80
CA LYS A 122 -4.65 24.18 13.80
C LYS A 122 -4.38 23.75 15.23
N LEU A 123 -4.41 22.44 15.48
CA LEU A 123 -4.18 21.85 16.82
C LEU A 123 -2.70 21.66 17.15
N LYS A 124 -1.84 21.84 16.18
CA LYS A 124 -0.39 21.66 16.37
C LYS A 124 0.29 22.97 16.88
#